data_4a7396541591be39eec8175791e0e8f5
#
_entry.id   4a7396541591be39eec8175791e0e8f5
#
_cell.length_a   1.000
_cell.length_b   1.000
_cell.length_c   1.000
_cell.angle_alpha   90.00
_cell.angle_beta   90.00
_cell.angle_gamma   90.00
#
_symmetry.space_group_name_H-M   'P 1'
#
loop_
_entity.id
_entity.type
_entity.pdbx_description
1 polymer ?
#
loop_
_entity_poly.entity_id
_entity_poly.type
_entity_poly.pdbx_seq_one_letter_code
_entity_poly.pdbx_strand_id
1 'polypeptide(L)'
;MLKDTIKKLRIQQGLSQDELAERVHVVRQTISKWERGTSVPDADSLMALARALGVSAAELLGESAMAEKEPRDLAWETSLLDERVTSESQRLDRLVRSLKWALIGAAALRW
;
A
#
# COMPACT_ATOMS: atom_id res chain seq x y z
N MET A 1 10.63 5.31 -5.03
CA MET A 1 10.96 4.11 -5.81
C MET A 1 10.15 2.93 -5.32
N LEU A 2 9.74 2.07 -6.21
CA LEU A 2 8.90 0.93 -5.86
C LEU A 2 9.54 0.03 -4.80
N LYS A 3 10.82 -0.26 -4.92
CA LYS A 3 11.54 -1.11 -3.97
C LYS A 3 11.46 -0.57 -2.55
N ASP A 4 11.63 0.71 -2.40
CA ASP A 4 11.60 1.37 -1.09
C ASP A 4 10.18 1.41 -0.54
N THR A 5 9.20 1.62 -1.40
CA THR A 5 7.80 1.66 -1.03
C THR A 5 7.33 0.30 -0.52
N ILE A 6 7.71 -0.78 -1.20
CA ILE A 6 7.35 -2.14 -0.77
C ILE A 6 7.91 -2.40 0.62
N LYS A 7 9.17 -2.13 0.82
CA LYS A 7 9.83 -2.36 2.11
C LYS A 7 9.23 -1.51 3.21
N LYS A 8 9.02 -0.23 2.93
CA LYS A 8 8.45 0.71 3.88
C LYS A 8 7.06 0.28 4.34
N LEU A 9 6.18 -0.04 3.40
CA LEU A 9 4.82 -0.47 3.72
C LEU A 9 4.81 -1.78 4.48
N ARG A 10 5.68 -2.71 4.08
CA ARG A 10 5.82 -3.99 4.79
C ARG A 10 6.18 -3.77 6.24
N ILE A 11 7.19 -2.96 6.49
CA ILE A 11 7.65 -2.66 7.84
C ILE A 11 6.58 -1.92 8.64
N GLN A 12 5.91 -0.96 8.02
CA GLN A 12 4.83 -0.23 8.69
C GLN A 12 3.71 -1.13 9.17
N GLN A 13 3.48 -2.22 8.46
CA GLN A 13 2.44 -3.17 8.83
C GLN A 13 2.96 -4.30 9.71
N GLY A 14 4.22 -4.26 10.09
CA GLY A 14 4.80 -5.26 10.96
C GLY A 14 4.96 -6.63 10.31
N LEU A 15 5.08 -6.67 8.99
CA LEU A 15 5.22 -7.92 8.27
C LEU A 15 6.69 -8.25 8.02
N SER A 16 7.04 -9.52 8.16
CA SER A 16 8.33 -10.01 7.70
C SER A 16 8.30 -10.24 6.19
N GLN A 17 9.46 -10.44 5.59
CA GLN A 17 9.52 -10.79 4.17
C GLN A 17 8.81 -12.12 3.91
N ASP A 18 8.93 -13.08 4.82
CA ASP A 18 8.26 -14.37 4.73
C ASP A 18 6.74 -14.21 4.75
N GLU A 19 6.25 -13.37 5.67
CA GLU A 19 4.81 -13.13 5.79
C GLU A 19 4.24 -12.45 4.54
N LEU A 20 4.94 -11.47 4.01
CA LEU A 20 4.51 -10.82 2.78
C LEU A 20 4.55 -11.79 1.60
N ALA A 21 5.60 -12.59 1.51
CA ALA A 21 5.73 -13.58 0.45
C ALA A 21 4.55 -14.55 0.47
N GLU A 22 4.16 -15.00 1.66
CA GLU A 22 3.03 -15.89 1.84
C GLU A 22 1.73 -15.25 1.34
N ARG A 23 1.52 -13.99 1.68
CA ARG A 23 0.30 -13.27 1.27
C ARG A 23 0.23 -13.02 -0.23
N VAL A 24 1.38 -12.88 -0.88
CA VAL A 24 1.46 -12.62 -2.32
C VAL A 24 1.61 -13.92 -3.11
N HIS A 25 1.78 -15.04 -2.42
CA HIS A 25 1.98 -16.37 -3.03
C HIS A 25 3.25 -16.47 -3.86
N VAL A 26 4.34 -15.91 -3.31
CA VAL A 26 5.67 -16.01 -3.90
C VAL A 26 6.63 -16.48 -2.82
N VAL A 27 7.84 -16.85 -3.22
CA VAL A 27 8.88 -17.22 -2.26
C VAL A 27 9.52 -15.97 -1.67
N ARG A 28 10.07 -16.09 -0.47
CA ARG A 28 10.73 -14.98 0.22
C ARG A 28 11.80 -14.31 -0.63
N GLN A 29 12.57 -15.10 -1.38
CA GLN A 29 13.62 -14.58 -2.23
C GLN A 29 13.09 -13.59 -3.26
N THR A 30 11.87 -13.79 -3.74
CA THR A 30 11.24 -12.88 -4.67
C THR A 30 10.98 -11.53 -4.01
N ILE A 31 10.44 -11.54 -2.80
CA ILE A 31 10.24 -10.29 -2.03
C ILE A 31 11.58 -9.59 -1.82
N SER A 32 12.60 -10.33 -1.42
CA SER A 32 13.93 -9.77 -1.21
C SER A 32 14.47 -9.10 -2.47
N LYS A 33 14.31 -9.73 -3.63
CA LYS A 33 14.74 -9.15 -4.90
C LYS A 33 14.01 -7.86 -5.23
N TRP A 34 12.70 -7.83 -4.99
CA TRP A 34 11.91 -6.63 -5.21
C TRP A 34 12.35 -5.49 -4.31
N GLU A 35 12.62 -5.78 -3.04
CA GLU A 35 13.06 -4.76 -2.07
C GLU A 35 14.48 -4.28 -2.32
N ARG A 36 15.31 -5.08 -2.97
CA ARG A 36 16.66 -4.67 -3.36
C ARG A 36 16.69 -4.00 -4.72
N GLY A 37 15.60 -4.07 -5.47
CA GLY A 37 15.53 -3.50 -6.81
C GLY A 37 16.22 -4.33 -7.87
N THR A 38 16.58 -5.60 -7.57
CA THR A 38 17.20 -6.50 -8.54
C THR A 38 16.20 -7.10 -9.51
N SER A 39 14.92 -7.07 -9.15
CA SER A 39 13.83 -7.42 -10.06
C SER A 39 12.62 -6.56 -9.71
N VAL A 40 11.66 -6.50 -10.61
CA VAL A 40 10.42 -5.78 -10.39
C VAL A 40 9.24 -6.75 -10.51
N PRO A 41 8.18 -6.55 -9.72
CA PRO A 41 6.99 -7.38 -9.84
C PRO A 41 6.30 -7.12 -11.17
N ASP A 42 5.74 -8.18 -11.76
CA ASP A 42 4.88 -8.04 -12.93
C ASP A 42 3.53 -7.44 -12.49
N ALA A 43 2.64 -7.23 -13.47
CA ALA A 43 1.35 -6.60 -13.20
C ALA A 43 0.53 -7.38 -12.18
N ASP A 44 0.47 -8.70 -12.31
CA ASP A 44 -0.30 -9.53 -11.39
C ASP A 44 0.30 -9.51 -9.98
N SER A 45 1.61 -9.60 -9.89
CA SER A 45 2.31 -9.52 -8.60
C SER A 45 2.13 -8.15 -7.95
N LEU A 46 2.16 -7.09 -8.75
CA LEU A 46 1.95 -5.74 -8.27
C LEU A 46 0.55 -5.58 -7.67
N MET A 47 -0.45 -6.12 -8.32
CA MET A 47 -1.82 -6.10 -7.81
C MET A 47 -1.95 -6.91 -6.52
N ALA A 48 -1.29 -8.06 -6.46
CA ALA A 48 -1.28 -8.89 -5.26
C ALA A 48 -0.59 -8.18 -4.10
N LEU A 49 0.53 -7.50 -4.37
CA LEU A 49 1.23 -6.68 -3.37
C LEU A 49 0.33 -5.58 -2.84
N ALA A 50 -0.35 -4.87 -3.73
CA ALA A 50 -1.25 -3.78 -3.35
C ALA A 50 -2.32 -4.30 -2.39
N ARG A 51 -2.93 -5.43 -2.70
CA ARG A 51 -3.94 -6.04 -1.84
C ARG A 51 -3.36 -6.49 -0.51
N ALA A 52 -2.20 -7.12 -0.54
CA ALA A 52 -1.56 -7.61 0.68
C ALA A 52 -1.16 -6.46 1.61
N LEU A 53 -0.73 -5.34 1.05
CA LEU A 53 -0.32 -4.18 1.81
C LEU A 53 -1.46 -3.21 2.10
N GLY A 54 -2.65 -3.46 1.54
CA GLY A 54 -3.82 -2.63 1.78
C GLY A 54 -3.75 -1.25 1.15
N VAL A 55 -3.06 -1.14 0.02
CA VAL A 55 -2.90 0.12 -0.71
C VAL A 55 -3.30 -0.09 -2.17
N SER A 56 -3.42 1.01 -2.92
CA SER A 56 -3.67 0.93 -4.35
C SER A 56 -2.36 0.66 -5.09
N ALA A 57 -2.47 0.16 -6.32
CA ALA A 57 -1.28 -0.02 -7.17
C ALA A 57 -0.60 1.33 -7.42
N ALA A 58 -1.37 2.40 -7.54
CA ALA A 58 -0.82 3.74 -7.73
C ALA A 58 0.01 4.17 -6.51
N GLU A 59 -0.45 3.87 -5.31
CA GLU A 59 0.31 4.16 -4.09
C GLU A 59 1.61 3.36 -4.04
N LEU A 60 1.58 2.11 -4.50
CA LEU A 60 2.79 1.29 -4.58
C LEU A 60 3.81 1.89 -5.54
N LEU A 61 3.35 2.38 -6.67
CA LEU A 61 4.22 3.01 -7.66
C LEU A 61 4.80 4.32 -7.17
N GLY A 62 4.18 4.89 -6.12
CA GLY A 62 4.73 6.00 -5.38
C GLY A 62 4.72 7.33 -6.09
N GLU A 63 5.62 8.19 -5.68
CA GLU A 63 5.68 9.57 -6.14
C GLU A 63 5.88 9.73 -7.64
N SER A 64 6.53 8.76 -8.29
CA SER A 64 6.74 8.81 -9.73
C SER A 64 5.40 8.83 -10.48
N ALA A 65 4.45 8.03 -10.03
CA ALA A 65 3.12 8.00 -10.62
C ALA A 65 2.37 9.31 -10.33
N MET A 66 2.55 9.87 -9.14
CA MET A 66 1.94 11.14 -8.76
C MET A 66 2.51 12.29 -9.58
N ALA A 67 3.82 12.30 -9.79
CA ALA A 67 4.47 13.32 -10.60
C ALA A 67 3.97 13.29 -12.05
N GLU A 68 3.75 12.12 -12.58
CA GLU A 68 3.21 11.97 -13.93
C GLU A 68 1.78 12.47 -14.04
N LYS A 69 1.04 12.46 -12.94
CA LYS A 69 -0.35 12.91 -12.92
C LYS A 69 -0.52 14.41 -12.82
N GLU A 70 0.52 15.14 -12.45
CA GLU A 70 0.44 16.58 -12.32
C GLU A 70 -0.11 17.29 -13.56
N PRO A 71 0.34 16.98 -14.78
CA PRO A 71 -0.21 17.64 -15.97
C PRO A 71 -1.68 17.35 -16.20
N ARG A 72 -2.19 16.30 -15.59
CA ARG A 72 -3.60 15.89 -15.71
C ARG A 72 -4.49 16.53 -14.67
N ASP A 73 -3.91 17.25 -13.74
CA ASP A 73 -4.66 17.91 -12.68
C ASP A 73 -5.64 18.92 -13.24
N LEU A 74 -5.35 19.49 -14.39
CA LEU A 74 -6.26 20.41 -15.06
C LEU A 74 -7.54 19.74 -15.53
N ALA A 75 -7.47 18.44 -15.83
CA ALA A 75 -8.62 17.69 -16.32
C ALA A 75 -9.51 17.19 -15.18
N TRP A 76 -9.02 17.12 -13.97
CA TRP A 76 -9.76 16.56 -12.84
C TRP A 76 -10.62 17.57 -12.09
N GLU A 77 -10.55 18.83 -12.42
CA GLU A 77 -11.35 19.85 -11.75
C GLU A 77 -12.83 19.54 -11.76
N THR A 78 -13.29 18.88 -12.82
CA THR A 78 -14.70 18.49 -12.95
C THR A 78 -15.10 17.38 -11.99
N SER A 79 -14.15 16.58 -11.52
CA SER A 79 -14.40 15.48 -10.60
C SER A 79 -13.93 15.78 -9.19
N LEU A 80 -13.61 17.04 -8.92
CA LEU A 80 -13.06 17.45 -7.64
C LEU A 80 -13.97 17.11 -6.47
N LEU A 81 -15.26 17.27 -6.64
CA LEU A 81 -16.24 16.96 -5.61
C LEU A 81 -16.27 15.47 -5.30
N ASP A 82 -16.23 14.64 -6.33
CA ASP A 82 -16.22 13.19 -6.15
C ASP A 82 -14.95 12.73 -5.46
N GLU A 83 -13.82 13.33 -5.81
CA GLU A 83 -12.55 13.00 -5.19
C GLU A 83 -12.51 13.40 -3.71
N ARG A 84 -13.12 14.51 -3.36
CA ARG A 84 -13.22 14.93 -1.96
C ARG A 84 -13.99 13.93 -1.15
N VAL A 85 -15.12 13.48 -1.65
CA VAL A 85 -15.94 12.47 -0.98
C VAL A 85 -15.16 11.18 -0.82
N THR A 86 -14.48 10.75 -1.88
CA THR A 86 -13.67 9.54 -1.85
C THR A 86 -12.50 9.67 -0.86
N SER A 87 -11.84 10.82 -0.86
CA SER A 87 -10.73 11.07 0.06
C SER A 87 -11.18 11.05 1.51
N GLU A 88 -12.33 11.63 1.80
CA GLU A 88 -12.90 11.61 3.15
C GLU A 88 -13.26 10.20 3.58
N SER A 89 -13.87 9.42 2.69
CA SER A 89 -14.19 8.03 2.96
C SER A 89 -12.93 7.21 3.24
N GLN A 90 -11.89 7.41 2.46
CA GLN A 90 -10.62 6.72 2.66
C GLN A 90 -9.95 7.12 3.97
N ARG A 91 -10.05 8.40 4.31
CA ARG A 91 -9.49 8.90 5.56
C ARG A 91 -10.21 8.29 6.76
N LEU A 92 -11.53 8.23 6.70
CA LEU A 92 -12.34 7.59 7.74
C LEU A 92 -12.02 6.11 7.86
N ASP A 93 -11.88 5.42 6.74
CA ASP A 93 -11.53 4.00 6.73
C ASP A 93 -10.17 3.77 7.38
N ARG A 94 -9.20 4.63 7.12
CA ARG A 94 -7.88 4.54 7.75
C ARG A 94 -7.97 4.74 9.26
N LEU A 95 -8.75 5.72 9.69
CA LEU A 95 -8.95 5.98 11.11
C LEU A 95 -9.64 4.80 11.79
N VAL A 96 -10.68 4.27 11.15
CA VAL A 96 -11.39 3.11 11.69
C VAL A 96 -10.47 1.91 11.79
N ARG A 97 -9.64 1.67 10.79
CA ARG A 97 -8.65 0.58 10.85
C ARG A 97 -7.64 0.79 11.96
N SER A 98 -7.14 2.00 12.10
CA SER A 98 -6.19 2.33 13.16
C SER A 98 -6.81 2.11 14.54
N LEU A 99 -8.05 2.56 14.72
CA LEU A 99 -8.77 2.35 15.97
C LEU A 99 -9.06 0.88 16.22
N LYS A 100 -9.42 0.13 15.19
CA LYS A 100 -9.63 -1.31 15.33
C LYS A 100 -8.37 -2.01 15.79
N TRP A 101 -7.24 -1.72 15.18
CA TRP A 101 -5.97 -2.31 15.57
C TRP A 101 -5.57 -1.91 16.98
N ALA A 102 -5.79 -0.64 17.34
CA ALA A 102 -5.50 -0.16 18.69
C ALA A 102 -6.37 -0.87 19.72
N LEU A 103 -7.65 -1.07 19.42
CA LEU A 103 -8.57 -1.79 20.30
C LEU A 103 -8.20 -3.27 20.41
N ILE A 104 -7.84 -3.90 19.32
CA ILE A 104 -7.41 -5.30 19.32
C ILE A 104 -6.12 -5.43 20.13
N GLY A 105 -5.17 -4.51 19.92
CA GLY A 105 -3.94 -4.49 20.68
C GLY A 105 -4.18 -4.29 22.16
N ALA A 106 -5.05 -3.34 22.51
CA ALA A 106 -5.39 -3.09 23.90
C ALA A 106 -6.10 -4.29 24.54
N ALA A 107 -7.00 -4.94 23.82
CA ALA A 107 -7.67 -6.13 24.28
C ALA A 107 -6.69 -7.28 24.48
N ALA A 108 -5.73 -7.43 23.57
CA ALA A 108 -4.70 -8.45 23.68
C ALA A 108 -3.81 -8.21 24.90
N LEU A 109 -3.53 -6.96 25.22
CA LEU A 109 -2.72 -6.61 26.39
C LEU A 109 -3.45 -6.83 27.72
N ARG A 110 -4.75 -6.83 27.71
CA ARG A 110 -5.54 -7.06 28.92
C ARG A 110 -5.68 -8.54 29.30
N TRP A 111 -5.43 -9.41 28.36
CA TRP A 111 -5.51 -10.85 28.58
C TRP A 111 -4.14 -11.43 28.87
#